data_cdabbd647503eb8ccc0e33ddbb560d38
#
_entry.id   cdabbd647503eb8ccc0e33ddbb560d38
#
_cell.length_a   1.000
_cell.length_b   1.000
_cell.length_c   1.000
_cell.angle_alpha   90.00
_cell.angle_beta   90.00
_cell.angle_gamma   90.00
#
_symmetry.space_group_name_H-M   'P 1'
#
loop_
_entity.id
_entity.type
_entity.pdbx_description
1 polymer ?
#
loop_
_entity_poly.entity_id
_entity_poly.type
_entity_poly.pdbx_seq_one_letter_code
_entity_poly.pdbx_strand_id
1 'polypeptide(L)'
;MDSPEYISCSSCTEEITPDSEFCPHCGVLFDAAAKEKCDTHPENLANGICIICRKLVCEECGKVVHGRHFCLEHSTVEVQQDWAQAFQSTDINESELVKSLLESNGFKVLVENFMPMGYVWGGGGDSALSRSAVNKPAKVFVPIPEYLRAEEALKEWKSGEADAREEESDTSH
;
A
#
# COMPACT_ATOMS: atom_id res chain seq x y z
N MET A 1 -18.80 -16.33 26.19
CA MET A 1 -17.77 -15.84 25.24
C MET A 1 -17.90 -14.32 25.27
N ASP A 2 -16.99 -13.66 26.01
CA ASP A 2 -17.01 -12.21 26.06
C ASP A 2 -16.60 -11.68 24.68
N SER A 3 -17.50 -10.88 24.06
CA SER A 3 -17.17 -10.16 22.86
C SER A 3 -16.02 -9.20 23.20
N PRO A 4 -14.97 -9.11 22.36
CA PRO A 4 -13.91 -8.14 22.62
C PRO A 4 -14.56 -6.75 22.68
N GLU A 5 -14.29 -6.02 23.76
CA GLU A 5 -14.72 -4.65 23.92
C GLU A 5 -13.82 -3.79 23.01
N TYR A 6 -14.40 -3.13 22.01
CA TYR A 6 -13.69 -2.21 21.13
C TYR A 6 -13.95 -0.78 21.57
N ILE A 7 -12.96 0.08 21.43
CA ILE A 7 -13.09 1.53 21.63
C ILE A 7 -12.78 2.26 20.33
N SER A 8 -13.32 3.46 20.17
CA SER A 8 -13.03 4.27 18.97
C SER A 8 -11.75 5.09 19.18
N CYS A 9 -10.86 5.07 18.19
CA CYS A 9 -9.69 5.94 18.15
C CYS A 9 -10.12 7.41 18.11
N SER A 10 -9.56 8.24 18.98
CA SER A 10 -9.86 9.67 19.05
C SER A 10 -9.41 10.46 17.81
N SER A 11 -8.48 9.91 17.01
CA SER A 11 -7.92 10.58 15.84
C SER A 11 -8.64 10.21 14.53
N CYS A 12 -8.91 8.91 14.29
CA CYS A 12 -9.50 8.46 13.03
C CYS A 12 -10.88 7.81 13.19
N THR A 13 -11.39 7.67 14.41
CA THR A 13 -12.69 7.06 14.77
C THR A 13 -12.83 5.56 14.48
N GLU A 14 -11.80 4.91 13.93
CA GLU A 14 -11.78 3.46 13.73
C GLU A 14 -11.76 2.68 15.03
N GLU A 15 -12.29 1.47 15.00
CA GLU A 15 -12.35 0.60 16.18
C GLU A 15 -10.98 -0.01 16.50
N ILE A 16 -10.59 0.04 17.75
CA ILE A 16 -9.33 -0.49 18.28
C ILE A 16 -9.58 -1.24 19.59
N THR A 17 -8.65 -2.09 19.99
CA THR A 17 -8.71 -2.75 21.30
C THR A 17 -8.28 -1.78 22.41
N PRO A 18 -8.88 -1.85 23.62
CA PRO A 18 -8.60 -0.90 24.73
C PRO A 18 -7.15 -0.93 25.22
N ASP A 19 -6.45 -2.04 25.02
CA ASP A 19 -5.06 -2.28 25.40
C ASP A 19 -4.03 -1.87 24.32
N SER A 20 -4.49 -1.26 23.21
CA SER A 20 -3.61 -0.84 22.13
C SER A 20 -2.72 0.33 22.57
N GLU A 21 -1.42 0.24 22.30
CA GLU A 21 -0.44 1.31 22.50
C GLU A 21 -0.47 2.36 21.38
N PHE A 22 -1.01 1.98 20.22
CA PHE A 22 -1.17 2.85 19.05
C PHE A 22 -2.38 2.43 18.22
N CYS A 23 -2.84 3.32 17.35
CA CYS A 23 -3.89 3.01 16.39
C CYS A 23 -3.29 2.34 15.14
N PRO A 24 -3.67 1.10 14.79
CA PRO A 24 -3.16 0.44 13.59
C PRO A 24 -3.61 1.10 12.28
N HIS A 25 -4.70 1.88 12.30
CA HIS A 25 -5.29 2.52 11.11
C HIS A 25 -4.67 3.87 10.79
N CYS A 26 -4.35 4.69 11.81
CA CYS A 26 -3.79 6.03 11.58
C CYS A 26 -2.37 6.22 12.11
N GLY A 27 -1.86 5.32 12.97
CA GLY A 27 -0.51 5.38 13.51
C GLY A 27 -0.33 6.36 14.68
N VAL A 28 -1.41 6.92 15.23
CA VAL A 28 -1.31 7.76 16.42
C VAL A 28 -0.91 6.91 17.63
N LEU A 29 0.02 7.42 18.44
CA LEU A 29 0.46 6.79 19.67
C LEU A 29 -0.47 7.20 20.83
N PHE A 30 -0.74 6.26 21.75
CA PHE A 30 -1.47 6.54 22.97
C PHE A 30 -0.50 6.80 24.12
N ASP A 31 -0.99 7.32 25.24
CA ASP A 31 -0.22 7.92 26.32
C ASP A 31 1.01 7.14 26.81
N ALA A 32 0.96 5.81 26.82
CA ALA A 32 2.08 4.97 27.26
C ALA A 32 3.21 4.95 26.22
N ALA A 33 2.85 4.82 24.94
CA ALA A 33 3.80 4.74 23.82
C ALA A 33 4.30 6.12 23.35
N ALA A 34 3.63 7.22 23.74
CA ALA A 34 4.03 8.58 23.40
C ALA A 34 5.39 9.02 24.00
N LYS A 35 5.98 8.20 24.90
CA LYS A 35 7.32 8.43 25.48
C LYS A 35 8.42 7.68 24.75
N GLU A 36 8.08 6.86 23.77
CA GLU A 36 9.03 6.08 23.00
C GLU A 36 9.88 6.98 22.09
N LYS A 37 11.08 6.53 21.80
CA LYS A 37 12.01 7.24 20.95
C LYS A 37 11.80 6.85 19.48
N CYS A 38 12.09 7.81 18.59
CA CYS A 38 12.10 7.55 17.16
C CYS A 38 13.17 6.50 16.81
N ASP A 39 12.82 5.53 15.96
CA ASP A 39 13.75 4.48 15.53
C ASP A 39 14.93 5.01 14.73
N THR A 40 14.74 6.12 14.03
CA THR A 40 15.78 6.74 13.20
C THR A 40 16.55 7.84 13.95
N HIS A 41 15.89 8.55 14.86
CA HIS A 41 16.46 9.67 15.62
C HIS A 41 16.26 9.42 17.14
N PRO A 42 17.16 8.65 17.78
CA PRO A 42 16.99 8.21 19.17
C PRO A 42 16.95 9.36 20.22
N GLU A 43 17.41 10.55 19.82
CA GLU A 43 17.33 11.78 20.62
C GLU A 43 15.91 12.38 20.63
N ASN A 44 15.11 12.13 19.57
CA ASN A 44 13.80 12.68 19.42
C ASN A 44 12.70 11.72 19.94
N LEU A 45 11.64 12.28 20.52
CA LEU A 45 10.45 11.51 20.84
C LEU A 45 9.68 11.17 19.56
N ALA A 46 9.13 9.98 19.52
CA ALA A 46 8.22 9.61 18.45
C ALA A 46 6.89 10.37 18.59
N ASN A 47 6.35 10.83 17.45
CA ASN A 47 5.02 11.44 17.39
C ASN A 47 3.98 10.55 16.68
N GLY A 48 4.41 9.41 16.16
CA GLY A 48 3.55 8.43 15.54
C GLY A 48 4.30 7.17 15.13
N ILE A 49 3.55 6.21 14.60
CA ILE A 49 4.07 4.97 14.04
C ILE A 49 3.67 4.88 12.57
N CYS A 50 4.62 4.52 11.69
CA CYS A 50 4.30 4.29 10.29
C CYS A 50 3.30 3.14 10.15
N ILE A 51 2.15 3.38 9.54
CA ILE A 51 1.10 2.35 9.39
C ILE A 51 1.53 1.19 8.50
N ILE A 52 2.55 1.38 7.66
CA ILE A 52 3.07 0.35 6.74
C ILE A 52 4.13 -0.51 7.43
N CYS A 53 5.25 0.07 7.87
CA CYS A 53 6.41 -0.67 8.38
C CYS A 53 6.51 -0.72 9.90
N ARG A 54 5.59 -0.08 10.63
CA ARG A 54 5.53 -0.05 12.09
C ARG A 54 6.72 0.62 12.79
N LYS A 55 7.58 1.34 12.06
CA LYS A 55 8.66 2.14 12.65
C LYS A 55 8.09 3.34 13.40
N LEU A 56 8.63 3.61 14.58
CA LEU A 56 8.39 4.83 15.33
C LEU A 56 9.04 6.01 14.63
N VAL A 57 8.28 7.07 14.37
CA VAL A 57 8.73 8.24 13.62
C VAL A 57 8.54 9.53 14.43
N CYS A 58 9.50 10.45 14.30
CA CYS A 58 9.41 11.80 14.84
C CYS A 58 9.01 12.80 13.75
N GLU A 59 8.94 14.08 14.08
CA GLU A 59 8.59 15.15 13.13
C GLU A 59 9.56 15.28 11.96
N GLU A 60 10.83 14.89 12.13
CA GLU A 60 11.86 14.99 11.09
C GLU A 60 11.76 13.87 10.05
N CYS A 61 11.42 12.65 10.45
CA CYS A 61 11.37 11.48 9.57
C CYS A 61 9.96 10.91 9.36
N GLY A 62 8.95 11.51 9.97
CA GLY A 62 7.55 11.16 9.80
C GLY A 62 6.80 12.16 8.95
N LYS A 63 5.75 11.70 8.29
CA LYS A 63 4.78 12.54 7.60
C LYS A 63 3.37 12.08 7.93
N VAL A 64 2.47 13.05 8.09
CA VAL A 64 1.03 12.78 8.21
C VAL A 64 0.39 13.06 6.87
N VAL A 65 -0.16 12.02 6.25
CA VAL A 65 -0.86 12.10 4.96
C VAL A 65 -2.29 11.61 5.18
N HIS A 66 -3.28 12.46 4.88
CA HIS A 66 -4.70 12.17 5.12
C HIS A 66 -5.02 11.64 6.52
N GLY A 67 -4.37 12.22 7.56
CA GLY A 67 -4.57 11.82 8.95
C GLY A 67 -3.89 10.51 9.36
N ARG A 68 -2.99 9.96 8.55
CA ARG A 68 -2.23 8.73 8.81
C ARG A 68 -0.74 9.00 8.88
N HIS A 69 -0.05 8.37 9.83
CA HIS A 69 1.39 8.52 10.02
C HIS A 69 2.18 7.56 9.10
N PHE A 70 3.18 8.10 8.43
CA PHE A 70 4.10 7.36 7.56
C PHE A 70 5.55 7.76 7.87
N CYS A 71 6.49 6.85 7.64
CA CYS A 71 7.89 7.24 7.50
C CYS A 71 8.13 7.85 6.11
N LEU A 72 9.31 8.46 5.87
CA LEU A 72 9.62 9.09 4.59
C LEU A 72 9.55 8.12 3.42
N GLU A 73 10.00 6.86 3.61
CA GLU A 73 9.98 5.81 2.59
C GLU A 73 8.55 5.48 2.11
N HIS A 74 7.59 5.44 3.04
CA HIS A 74 6.21 5.05 2.75
C HIS A 74 5.25 6.23 2.60
N SER A 75 5.74 7.47 2.69
CA SER A 75 4.89 8.67 2.62
C SER A 75 4.21 8.90 1.26
N THR A 76 4.68 8.21 0.22
CA THR A 76 4.12 8.24 -1.14
C THR A 76 3.20 7.07 -1.45
N VAL A 77 3.10 6.09 -0.53
CA VAL A 77 2.19 4.95 -0.70
C VAL A 77 0.75 5.42 -0.55
N GLU A 78 -0.04 5.23 -1.60
CA GLU A 78 -1.47 5.50 -1.53
C GLU A 78 -2.15 4.45 -0.67
N VAL A 79 -2.93 4.90 0.29
CA VAL A 79 -3.70 4.02 1.18
C VAL A 79 -5.17 4.39 1.12
N GLN A 80 -6.00 3.41 0.85
CA GLN A 80 -7.45 3.52 0.85
C GLN A 80 -8.01 2.54 1.89
N GLN A 81 -8.66 3.05 2.93
CA GLN A 81 -9.10 2.24 4.07
C GLN A 81 -7.92 1.41 4.63
N ASP A 82 -7.99 0.09 4.59
CA ASP A 82 -6.94 -0.83 5.07
C ASP A 82 -6.10 -1.44 3.93
N TRP A 83 -6.16 -0.85 2.73
CA TRP A 83 -5.46 -1.29 1.54
C TRP A 83 -4.37 -0.31 1.13
N ALA A 84 -3.17 -0.82 0.87
CA ALA A 84 -2.03 -0.05 0.40
C ALA A 84 -1.72 -0.38 -1.06
N GLN A 85 -1.47 0.64 -1.88
CA GLN A 85 -1.13 0.48 -3.29
C GLN A 85 0.28 -0.12 -3.43
N ALA A 86 0.35 -1.36 -3.88
CA ALA A 86 1.61 -2.06 -4.12
C ALA A 86 2.15 -1.84 -5.55
N PHE A 87 1.25 -1.57 -6.52
CA PHE A 87 1.65 -1.40 -7.91
C PHE A 87 0.68 -0.49 -8.66
N GLN A 88 1.18 0.17 -9.72
CA GLN A 88 0.36 0.85 -10.70
C GLN A 88 1.04 0.84 -12.08
N SER A 89 0.24 0.70 -13.13
CA SER A 89 0.70 0.83 -14.51
C SER A 89 -0.42 1.31 -15.42
N THR A 90 -0.04 1.99 -16.50
CA THR A 90 -0.95 2.30 -17.62
C THR A 90 -1.09 1.10 -18.58
N ASP A 91 -0.20 0.13 -18.49
CA ASP A 91 -0.29 -1.15 -19.20
C ASP A 91 -1.15 -2.14 -18.40
N ILE A 92 -2.27 -2.49 -19.00
CA ILE A 92 -3.23 -3.42 -18.40
C ILE A 92 -2.66 -4.83 -18.28
N ASN A 93 -1.83 -5.27 -19.25
CA ASN A 93 -1.24 -6.60 -19.23
C ASN A 93 -0.22 -6.73 -18.11
N GLU A 94 0.58 -5.68 -17.88
CA GLU A 94 1.50 -5.62 -16.74
C GLU A 94 0.75 -5.66 -15.40
N SER A 95 -0.35 -4.94 -15.31
CA SER A 95 -1.19 -4.94 -14.10
C SER A 95 -1.88 -6.29 -13.86
N GLU A 96 -2.31 -6.99 -14.92
CA GLU A 96 -2.85 -8.36 -14.83
C GLU A 96 -1.78 -9.36 -14.37
N LEU A 97 -0.58 -9.23 -14.92
CA LEU A 97 0.54 -10.09 -14.54
C LEU A 97 0.90 -9.92 -13.07
N VAL A 98 1.04 -8.67 -12.62
CA VAL A 98 1.32 -8.35 -11.21
C VAL A 98 0.20 -8.83 -10.29
N LYS A 99 -1.06 -8.64 -10.66
CA LYS A 99 -2.20 -9.17 -9.91
C LYS A 99 -2.10 -10.68 -9.77
N SER A 100 -1.90 -11.40 -10.88
CA SER A 100 -1.79 -12.86 -10.91
C SER A 100 -0.60 -13.37 -10.09
N LEU A 101 0.53 -12.67 -10.15
CA LEU A 101 1.71 -12.95 -9.34
C LEU A 101 1.41 -12.85 -7.85
N LEU A 102 0.79 -11.76 -7.41
CA LEU A 102 0.46 -11.56 -6.02
C LEU A 102 -0.58 -12.59 -5.53
N GLU A 103 -1.62 -12.85 -6.31
CA GLU A 103 -2.63 -13.87 -5.98
C GLU A 103 -2.03 -15.27 -5.88
N SER A 104 -1.09 -15.64 -6.76
CA SER A 104 -0.38 -16.94 -6.72
C SER A 104 0.52 -17.09 -5.51
N ASN A 105 1.04 -15.98 -4.97
CA ASN A 105 1.79 -15.92 -3.71
C ASN A 105 0.89 -15.84 -2.46
N GLY A 106 -0.42 -15.97 -2.63
CA GLY A 106 -1.40 -16.03 -1.55
C GLY A 106 -1.82 -14.67 -0.98
N PHE A 107 -1.50 -13.56 -1.65
CA PHE A 107 -1.97 -12.24 -1.24
C PHE A 107 -3.44 -12.02 -1.63
N LYS A 108 -4.16 -11.30 -0.78
CA LYS A 108 -5.43 -10.71 -1.17
C LYS A 108 -5.14 -9.48 -2.03
N VAL A 109 -5.83 -9.37 -3.16
CA VAL A 109 -5.61 -8.27 -4.09
C VAL A 109 -6.92 -7.54 -4.38
N LEU A 110 -6.87 -6.20 -4.31
CA LEU A 110 -7.92 -5.31 -4.79
C LEU A 110 -7.36 -4.53 -5.99
N VAL A 111 -8.15 -4.39 -7.05
CA VAL A 111 -7.75 -3.62 -8.23
C VAL A 111 -8.69 -2.46 -8.49
N GLU A 112 -8.13 -1.33 -8.88
CA GLU A 112 -8.85 -0.12 -9.25
C GLU A 112 -8.48 0.31 -10.68
N ASN A 113 -9.42 0.89 -11.40
CA ASN A 113 -9.29 1.32 -12.80
C ASN A 113 -8.89 0.17 -13.75
N PHE A 114 -9.20 -1.05 -13.39
CA PHE A 114 -8.90 -2.24 -14.17
C PHE A 114 -10.04 -2.47 -15.18
N MET A 115 -9.85 -2.02 -16.42
CA MET A 115 -10.77 -2.30 -17.51
C MET A 115 -10.20 -3.40 -18.40
N PRO A 116 -10.70 -4.65 -18.30
CA PRO A 116 -10.33 -5.72 -19.21
C PRO A 116 -10.68 -5.32 -20.65
N MET A 117 -9.78 -5.56 -21.60
CA MET A 117 -9.94 -5.20 -23.02
C MET A 117 -11.27 -5.68 -23.65
N GLY A 118 -11.95 -6.66 -23.07
CA GLY A 118 -13.23 -7.16 -23.55
C GLY A 118 -14.42 -6.22 -23.35
N TYR A 119 -14.33 -5.22 -22.49
CA TYR A 119 -15.42 -4.27 -22.24
C TYR A 119 -15.47 -3.09 -23.21
N VAL A 120 -14.40 -2.85 -23.98
CA VAL A 120 -14.32 -1.73 -24.94
C VAL A 120 -15.13 -2.03 -26.22
N TRP A 121 -15.49 -3.28 -26.48
CA TRP A 121 -16.20 -3.72 -27.70
C TRP A 121 -17.70 -3.91 -27.53
N GLY A 122 -18.22 -3.72 -26.34
CA GLY A 122 -19.66 -3.83 -26.02
C GLY A 122 -20.40 -2.51 -26.09
N GLY A 123 -20.60 -2.02 -27.30
CA GLY A 123 -21.71 -1.14 -27.67
C GLY A 123 -21.86 0.20 -26.98
N GLY A 124 -21.62 1.25 -27.70
CA GLY A 124 -22.34 2.48 -27.48
C GLY A 124 -21.60 3.64 -26.83
N GLY A 125 -21.18 4.54 -27.68
CA GLY A 125 -21.09 5.95 -27.34
C GLY A 125 -19.71 6.43 -26.88
N ASP A 126 -19.14 7.23 -27.73
CA ASP A 126 -18.09 8.23 -27.47
C ASP A 126 -18.49 9.19 -26.32
N SER A 127 -18.59 8.70 -25.09
CA SER A 127 -18.77 9.58 -23.96
C SER A 127 -17.43 10.09 -23.45
N ALA A 128 -17.36 11.38 -23.10
CA ALA A 128 -16.18 11.98 -22.49
C ALA A 128 -15.73 11.26 -21.20
N LEU A 129 -16.65 10.57 -20.54
CA LEU A 129 -16.41 9.72 -19.36
C LEU A 129 -15.60 8.47 -19.70
N SER A 130 -15.82 7.87 -20.88
CA SER A 130 -15.03 6.69 -21.33
C SER A 130 -13.57 7.06 -21.62
N ARG A 131 -13.33 8.25 -22.19
CA ARG A 131 -11.97 8.73 -22.50
C ARG A 131 -11.17 9.05 -21.24
N SER A 132 -11.79 9.59 -20.21
CA SER A 132 -11.11 9.91 -18.94
C SER A 132 -10.78 8.65 -18.13
N ALA A 133 -11.54 7.57 -18.30
CA ALA A 133 -11.28 6.29 -17.65
C ALA A 133 -10.14 5.49 -18.31
N VAL A 134 -9.99 5.60 -19.63
CA VAL A 134 -8.95 4.89 -20.41
C VAL A 134 -7.52 5.40 -20.08
N ASN A 135 -7.38 6.64 -19.61
CA ASN A 135 -6.06 7.23 -19.30
C ASN A 135 -5.65 7.11 -17.82
N LYS A 136 -6.47 6.48 -16.97
CA LYS A 136 -6.08 6.27 -15.57
C LYS A 136 -5.27 4.99 -15.44
N PRO A 137 -4.14 5.03 -14.70
CA PRO A 137 -3.39 3.81 -14.44
C PRO A 137 -4.23 2.82 -13.64
N ALA A 138 -4.12 1.55 -13.99
CA ALA A 138 -4.62 0.47 -13.15
C ALA A 138 -3.78 0.40 -11.89
N LYS A 139 -4.42 0.30 -10.74
CA LYS A 139 -3.78 0.23 -9.43
C LYS A 139 -4.07 -1.11 -8.79
N VAL A 140 -3.05 -1.68 -8.19
CA VAL A 140 -3.12 -2.96 -7.46
C VAL A 140 -2.84 -2.69 -6.00
N PHE A 141 -3.78 -3.05 -5.14
CA PHE A 141 -3.70 -2.86 -3.70
C PHE A 141 -3.62 -4.20 -2.99
N VAL A 142 -2.92 -4.22 -1.87
CA VAL A 142 -2.87 -5.32 -0.91
C VAL A 142 -3.23 -4.81 0.48
N PRO A 143 -3.67 -5.67 1.42
CA PRO A 143 -3.89 -5.26 2.80
C PRO A 143 -2.61 -4.64 3.40
N ILE A 144 -2.75 -3.57 4.18
CA ILE A 144 -1.60 -2.88 4.81
C ILE A 144 -0.64 -3.86 5.51
N PRO A 145 -1.11 -4.85 6.31
CA PRO A 145 -0.21 -5.79 6.99
C PRO A 145 0.62 -6.67 6.03
N GLU A 146 0.18 -6.81 4.79
CA GLU A 146 0.84 -7.65 3.78
C GLU A 146 1.74 -6.83 2.83
N TYR A 147 1.69 -5.51 2.90
CA TYR A 147 2.35 -4.61 1.94
C TYR A 147 3.85 -4.87 1.78
N LEU A 148 4.61 -4.97 2.88
CA LEU A 148 6.06 -5.17 2.82
C LEU A 148 6.45 -6.49 2.14
N ARG A 149 5.68 -7.55 2.40
CA ARG A 149 5.88 -8.86 1.75
C ARG A 149 5.55 -8.79 0.25
N ALA A 150 4.48 -8.08 -0.10
CA ALA A 150 4.10 -7.87 -1.50
C ALA A 150 5.14 -7.01 -2.23
N GLU A 151 5.66 -5.97 -1.59
CA GLU A 151 6.73 -5.13 -2.14
C GLU A 151 8.01 -5.94 -2.41
N GLU A 152 8.38 -6.82 -1.49
CA GLU A 152 9.52 -7.74 -1.65
C GLU A 152 9.32 -8.70 -2.83
N ALA A 153 8.16 -9.35 -2.91
CA ALA A 153 7.82 -10.24 -4.02
C ALA A 153 7.85 -9.52 -5.39
N LEU A 154 7.42 -8.26 -5.43
CA LEU A 154 7.49 -7.45 -6.65
C LEU A 154 8.92 -7.02 -7.01
N LYS A 155 9.78 -6.78 -6.03
CA LYS A 155 11.21 -6.50 -6.25
C LYS A 155 11.93 -7.72 -6.83
N GLU A 156 11.67 -8.89 -6.27
CA GLU A 156 12.24 -10.16 -6.77
C GLU A 156 11.80 -10.46 -8.20
N TRP A 157 10.51 -10.28 -8.50
CA TRP A 157 9.97 -10.45 -9.84
C TRP A 157 10.63 -9.50 -10.85
N LYS A 158 10.75 -8.21 -10.54
CA LYS A 158 11.39 -7.22 -11.41
C LYS A 158 12.88 -7.51 -11.65
N SER A 159 13.60 -7.99 -10.64
CA SER A 159 15.01 -8.37 -10.80
C SER A 159 15.17 -9.60 -11.69
N GLY A 160 14.31 -10.61 -11.55
CA GLY A 160 14.30 -11.79 -12.41
C GLY A 160 13.96 -11.48 -13.88
N GLU A 161 13.08 -10.51 -14.14
CA GLU A 161 12.81 -10.05 -15.53
C GLU A 161 13.99 -9.28 -16.14
N ALA A 162 14.75 -8.54 -15.31
CA ALA A 162 15.94 -7.82 -15.80
C ALA A 162 17.03 -8.81 -16.25
N ASP A 163 17.30 -9.83 -15.44
CA ASP A 163 18.28 -10.87 -15.75
C ASP A 163 17.91 -11.65 -17.01
N ALA A 164 16.63 -11.99 -17.19
CA ALA A 164 16.15 -12.72 -18.38
C ALA A 164 16.29 -11.90 -19.68
N ARG A 165 16.15 -10.58 -19.62
CA ARG A 165 16.33 -9.69 -20.79
C ARG A 165 17.79 -9.52 -21.22
N GLU A 166 18.72 -9.58 -20.25
CA GLU A 166 20.16 -9.52 -20.55
C GLU A 166 20.64 -10.80 -21.26
N GLU A 167 20.13 -11.97 -20.89
CA GLU A 167 20.46 -13.25 -21.54
C GLU A 167 19.93 -13.34 -22.98
N GLU A 168 18.77 -12.76 -23.30
CA GLU A 168 18.24 -12.74 -24.69
C GLU A 168 19.02 -11.80 -25.61
N SER A 169 19.66 -10.77 -25.09
CA SER A 169 20.44 -9.81 -25.89
C SER A 169 21.80 -10.34 -26.34
N ASP A 170 22.36 -11.33 -25.62
CA ASP A 170 23.71 -11.89 -25.90
C ASP A 170 23.68 -13.06 -26.91
N THR A 171 22.50 -13.57 -27.28
CA THR A 171 22.34 -14.69 -28.21
C THR A 171 22.14 -14.27 -29.67
N SER A 172 22.17 -12.96 -29.98
CA SER A 172 22.01 -12.43 -31.36
C SER A 172 23.34 -11.94 -31.96
N HIS A 173 24.32 -12.87 -32.14
CA HIS A 173 25.50 -12.62 -32.95
C HIS A 173 25.77 -13.81 -33.87
#